data_2a8f295d91cff24afdcd26da311edb29
#
_entry.id   2a8f295d91cff24afdcd26da311edb29
#
_cell.length_a   1.000
_cell.length_b   1.000
_cell.length_c   1.000
_cell.angle_alpha   90.00
_cell.angle_beta   90.00
_cell.angle_gamma   90.00
#
_symmetry.space_group_name_H-M   'P 1'
#
loop_
_entity.id
_entity.type
_entity.pdbx_description
1 polymer ?
#
loop_
_entity_poly.entity_id
_entity_poly.type
_entity_poly.pdbx_seq_one_letter_code
_entity_poly.pdbx_strand_id
1 'polypeptide(L)'
;MKKKLLSATVNAVESLYLKRDWQSIFKSRKGVRIPSRNPLNLENYVHDQPDSIWEILDRDQVQVFENDPFLNSLRENPASAINSPGEIFLVDRKTKSRFNKTNTGTLVFSEKSASAIPLKMTWDRRLKKGDPFSWDSFFRSDVINAKIPSNALIIVDRYLFRSFDDGLQNLMDILDAILPKTLCGCYHILLITDDSQIIEAKNCRFRTIDAAVSEIQSVVPSLERPYDILLETLLVHKAEKPAYGQKRSPEENTLIRFYQETHNRHIFSNYFNVSAEHALCAVRESKKGNLIASFKQTIAFDAAYAGIDNKYQSKNDLPMKGCEDFVRETEAFINSPSPMCLFYSNAKRMDVKTIQNRLIR
;
A
#
# COMPACT_ATOMS: atom_id res chain seq x y z
N MET A 1 -0.62 6.13 -6.98
CA MET A 1 -0.24 6.63 -5.63
C MET A 1 0.41 7.97 -5.79
N LYS A 2 -0.19 9.04 -5.23
CA LYS A 2 0.40 10.39 -5.30
C LYS A 2 1.79 10.35 -4.67
N LYS A 3 2.77 11.07 -5.23
CA LYS A 3 4.10 11.17 -4.61
C LYS A 3 3.94 11.60 -3.16
N LYS A 4 4.48 10.82 -2.24
CA LYS A 4 4.32 11.03 -0.80
C LYS A 4 5.33 12.04 -0.28
N LEU A 5 4.93 12.79 0.73
CA LEU A 5 5.81 13.71 1.43
C LEU A 5 6.65 12.97 2.48
N LEU A 6 7.74 13.58 2.87
CA LEU A 6 8.53 13.24 4.04
C LEU A 6 8.38 14.38 5.05
N SER A 7 7.95 14.07 6.26
CA SER A 7 7.85 15.04 7.34
C SER A 7 9.02 14.88 8.31
N ALA A 8 9.88 15.87 8.43
CA ALA A 8 11.11 15.76 9.21
C ALA A 8 11.35 16.99 10.09
N THR A 9 11.94 16.79 11.27
CA THR A 9 12.54 17.90 12.02
C THR A 9 13.81 18.38 11.32
N VAL A 10 14.19 19.63 11.52
CA VAL A 10 15.45 20.21 10.99
C VAL A 10 16.64 19.31 11.33
N ASN A 11 16.79 18.94 12.59
CA ASN A 11 17.89 18.07 13.05
C ASN A 11 17.86 16.67 12.35
N ALA A 12 16.67 16.14 12.04
CA ALA A 12 16.59 14.87 11.33
C ALA A 12 17.04 15.00 9.89
N VAL A 13 16.72 16.09 9.21
CA VAL A 13 17.23 16.38 7.86
C VAL A 13 18.74 16.48 7.89
N GLU A 14 19.30 17.31 8.74
CA GLU A 14 20.73 17.54 8.88
C GLU A 14 21.53 16.27 9.22
N SER A 15 20.98 15.41 10.07
CA SER A 15 21.66 14.18 10.48
C SER A 15 21.54 13.02 9.48
N LEU A 16 20.49 12.99 8.66
CA LEU A 16 20.18 11.85 7.80
C LEU A 16 20.46 12.08 6.33
N TYR A 17 20.33 13.32 5.82
CA TYR A 17 20.42 13.58 4.39
C TYR A 17 21.77 13.18 3.79
N LEU A 18 22.88 13.34 4.53
CA LEU A 18 24.22 12.93 4.07
C LEU A 18 24.40 11.40 4.03
N LYS A 19 23.50 10.63 4.61
CA LYS A 19 23.53 9.18 4.52
C LYS A 19 22.95 8.74 3.19
N ARG A 20 23.74 8.05 2.36
CA ARG A 20 23.39 7.62 1.00
C ARG A 20 21.96 7.07 0.89
N ASP A 21 21.58 6.24 1.82
CA ASP A 21 20.30 5.56 1.81
C ASP A 21 19.14 6.54 2.04
N TRP A 22 19.30 7.45 3.00
CA TRP A 22 18.30 8.47 3.27
C TRP A 22 18.23 9.55 2.18
N GLN A 23 19.36 9.94 1.61
CA GLN A 23 19.39 10.86 0.47
C GLN A 23 18.49 10.38 -0.67
N SER A 24 18.53 9.08 -0.96
CA SER A 24 17.66 8.48 -1.97
C SER A 24 16.18 8.60 -1.63
N ILE A 25 15.80 8.42 -0.35
CA ILE A 25 14.43 8.60 0.10
C ILE A 25 14.00 10.05 -0.04
N PHE A 26 14.81 11.00 0.37
CA PHE A 26 14.50 12.43 0.22
C PHE A 26 14.24 12.80 -1.25
N LYS A 27 15.12 12.38 -2.15
CA LYS A 27 15.00 12.63 -3.59
C LYS A 27 13.80 11.96 -4.25
N SER A 28 13.34 10.84 -3.73
CA SER A 28 12.19 10.10 -4.27
C SER A 28 10.85 10.66 -3.86
N ARG A 29 10.80 11.51 -2.84
CA ARG A 29 9.57 12.11 -2.32
C ARG A 29 9.17 13.35 -3.10
N LYS A 30 7.88 13.72 -3.00
CA LYS A 30 7.36 14.97 -3.55
C LYS A 30 8.04 16.19 -2.94
N GLY A 31 8.51 16.07 -1.72
CA GLY A 31 9.19 17.09 -0.95
C GLY A 31 9.27 16.75 0.52
N VAL A 32 9.93 17.61 1.27
CA VAL A 32 10.13 17.50 2.72
C VAL A 32 9.39 18.62 3.42
N ARG A 33 8.54 18.28 4.39
CA ARG A 33 7.90 19.25 5.28
C ARG A 33 8.75 19.44 6.51
N ILE A 34 9.01 20.69 6.87
CA ILE A 34 9.82 21.04 8.03
C ILE A 34 8.99 21.92 8.98
N PRO A 35 8.88 21.57 10.28
CA PRO A 35 8.32 22.49 11.27
C PRO A 35 9.35 23.57 11.55
N SER A 36 9.02 24.81 11.28
CA SER A 36 9.88 25.92 11.68
C SER A 36 9.83 26.13 13.19
N ARG A 37 11.01 26.36 13.81
CA ARG A 37 11.10 26.96 15.14
C ARG A 37 11.27 28.47 15.08
N ASN A 38 11.87 28.96 14.01
CA ASN A 38 11.97 30.36 13.59
C ASN A 38 11.75 30.35 12.09
N PRO A 39 11.22 31.39 11.47
CA PRO A 39 11.17 31.45 10.03
C PRO A 39 12.59 31.28 9.50
N LEU A 40 12.94 30.05 9.12
CA LEU A 40 14.10 29.77 8.32
C LEU A 40 13.77 30.42 6.98
N ASN A 41 14.34 31.58 6.72
CA ASN A 41 14.42 32.07 5.38
C ASN A 41 15.51 31.23 4.69
N LEU A 42 15.12 30.15 4.02
CA LEU A 42 16.06 29.27 3.30
C LEU A 42 16.91 30.07 2.31
N GLU A 43 16.34 31.07 1.66
CA GLU A 43 17.10 31.95 0.76
C GLU A 43 18.27 32.61 1.48
N ASN A 44 18.07 33.16 2.66
CA ASN A 44 19.14 33.74 3.44
C ASN A 44 20.12 32.69 3.99
N TYR A 45 19.60 31.52 4.38
CA TYR A 45 20.44 30.46 4.96
C TYR A 45 21.35 29.80 3.90
N VAL A 46 20.87 29.65 2.66
CA VAL A 46 21.65 29.13 1.54
C VAL A 46 22.76 30.13 1.16
N HIS A 47 22.48 31.45 1.21
CA HIS A 47 23.48 32.48 0.90
C HIS A 47 24.57 32.64 1.98
N ASP A 48 24.20 32.46 3.24
CA ASP A 48 25.11 32.70 4.36
C ASP A 48 26.00 31.50 4.72
N GLN A 49 25.65 30.29 4.25
CA GLN A 49 26.39 29.05 4.52
C GLN A 49 26.54 28.19 3.26
N PRO A 50 27.51 28.52 2.40
CA PRO A 50 27.84 27.67 1.25
C PRO A 50 28.25 26.28 1.71
N ASP A 51 27.84 25.25 0.95
CA ASP A 51 27.95 23.81 1.28
C ASP A 51 27.05 23.35 2.44
N SER A 52 26.07 24.15 2.83
CA SER A 52 25.06 23.69 3.78
C SER A 52 24.23 22.55 3.20
N ILE A 53 23.65 21.72 4.09
CA ILE A 53 22.73 20.65 3.66
C ILE A 53 21.54 21.22 2.88
N TRP A 54 21.13 22.42 3.19
CA TRP A 54 20.02 23.11 2.52
C TRP A 54 20.36 23.49 1.09
N GLU A 55 21.58 23.95 0.83
CA GLU A 55 22.08 24.19 -0.53
C GLU A 55 22.20 22.88 -1.33
N ILE A 56 22.64 21.80 -0.68
CA ILE A 56 22.69 20.48 -1.32
C ILE A 56 21.29 19.98 -1.67
N LEU A 57 20.28 20.17 -0.80
CA LEU A 57 18.88 19.83 -1.07
C LEU A 57 18.34 20.60 -2.27
N ASP A 58 18.62 21.91 -2.35
CA ASP A 58 18.20 22.75 -3.46
C ASP A 58 18.86 22.30 -4.77
N ARG A 59 20.17 22.11 -4.77
CA ARG A 59 20.93 21.55 -5.91
C ARG A 59 20.41 20.19 -6.36
N ASP A 60 19.99 19.36 -5.41
CA ASP A 60 19.39 18.05 -5.67
C ASP A 60 17.88 18.15 -6.03
N GLN A 61 17.33 19.36 -6.18
CA GLN A 61 15.92 19.64 -6.53
C GLN A 61 14.91 19.01 -5.56
N VAL A 62 15.26 18.86 -4.30
CA VAL A 62 14.37 18.41 -3.24
C VAL A 62 13.55 19.59 -2.74
N GLN A 63 12.26 19.59 -3.07
CA GLN A 63 11.36 20.66 -2.62
C GLN A 63 11.22 20.64 -1.10
N VAL A 64 11.48 21.77 -0.45
CA VAL A 64 11.31 21.95 1.00
C VAL A 64 10.10 22.85 1.27
N PHE A 65 9.21 22.38 2.14
CA PHE A 65 8.04 23.11 2.62
C PHE A 65 8.30 23.54 4.07
N GLU A 66 8.64 24.78 4.25
CA GLU A 66 8.89 25.35 5.57
C GLU A 66 7.60 25.75 6.28
N ASN A 67 7.67 25.87 7.60
CA ASN A 67 6.57 26.35 8.43
C ASN A 67 5.26 25.59 8.23
N ASP A 68 5.36 24.30 7.91
CA ASP A 68 4.15 23.51 7.64
C ASP A 68 3.29 23.39 8.89
N PRO A 69 2.07 23.97 8.89
CA PRO A 69 1.20 23.97 10.07
C PRO A 69 0.73 22.57 10.44
N PHE A 70 0.71 21.63 9.48
CA PHE A 70 0.35 20.26 9.72
C PHE A 70 1.32 19.56 10.68
N LEU A 71 2.64 19.75 10.50
CA LEU A 71 3.63 19.19 11.43
C LEU A 71 3.52 19.76 12.84
N ASN A 72 3.16 21.03 12.96
CA ASN A 72 2.92 21.63 14.26
C ASN A 72 1.67 21.04 14.92
N SER A 73 0.59 20.83 14.15
CA SER A 73 -0.63 20.20 14.65
C SER A 73 -0.43 18.75 15.07
N LEU A 74 0.45 18.01 14.40
CA LEU A 74 0.77 16.63 14.75
C LEU A 74 1.42 16.47 16.12
N ARG A 75 2.09 17.48 16.63
CA ARG A 75 2.64 17.48 17.99
C ARG A 75 1.54 17.48 19.04
N GLU A 76 0.45 18.16 18.76
CA GLU A 76 -0.72 18.27 19.64
C GLU A 76 -1.68 17.11 19.40
N ASN A 77 -1.93 16.79 18.15
CA ASN A 77 -2.84 15.72 17.74
C ASN A 77 -2.19 14.73 16.74
N PRO A 78 -1.43 13.74 17.22
CA PRO A 78 -0.82 12.73 16.35
C PRO A 78 -1.83 11.92 15.51
N ALA A 79 -3.10 11.84 15.94
CA ALA A 79 -4.14 11.12 15.23
C ALA A 79 -4.36 11.66 13.81
N SER A 80 -4.10 12.94 13.57
CA SER A 80 -4.21 13.56 12.23
C SER A 80 -3.33 12.89 11.18
N ALA A 81 -2.25 12.22 11.58
CA ALA A 81 -1.36 11.50 10.65
C ALA A 81 -2.04 10.35 9.92
N ILE A 82 -3.17 9.83 10.40
CA ILE A 82 -3.93 8.77 9.73
C ILE A 82 -4.39 9.19 8.32
N ASN A 83 -4.59 10.49 8.11
CA ASN A 83 -5.02 11.06 6.84
C ASN A 83 -3.85 11.32 5.85
N SER A 84 -2.63 10.98 6.25
CA SER A 84 -1.42 11.10 5.40
C SER A 84 -0.83 9.71 5.12
N PRO A 85 -1.55 8.81 4.45
CA PRO A 85 -1.11 7.44 4.22
C PRO A 85 0.16 7.42 3.37
N GLY A 86 1.17 6.65 3.81
CA GLY A 86 2.45 6.52 3.12
C GLY A 86 3.44 7.68 3.34
N GLU A 87 3.11 8.69 4.14
CA GLU A 87 4.07 9.68 4.61
C GLU A 87 4.98 9.05 5.68
N ILE A 88 6.26 9.42 5.66
CA ILE A 88 7.24 8.99 6.67
C ILE A 88 7.51 10.18 7.59
N PHE A 89 7.46 9.93 8.90
CA PHE A 89 7.67 10.96 9.91
C PHE A 89 9.01 10.74 10.61
N LEU A 90 9.89 11.72 10.48
CA LEU A 90 11.19 11.80 11.18
C LEU A 90 11.08 12.85 12.28
N VAL A 91 10.80 12.43 13.50
CA VAL A 91 10.43 13.32 14.59
C VAL A 91 11.34 13.13 15.81
N ASP A 92 11.30 14.07 16.74
CA ASP A 92 11.99 13.91 18.01
C ASP A 92 11.43 12.73 18.84
N ARG A 93 12.21 12.28 19.82
CA ARG A 93 11.86 11.11 20.64
C ARG A 93 10.53 11.27 21.41
N LYS A 94 10.22 12.49 21.85
CA LYS A 94 8.99 12.77 22.59
C LYS A 94 7.77 12.68 21.68
N THR A 95 7.85 13.26 20.51
CA THR A 95 6.80 13.18 19.47
C THR A 95 6.61 11.73 19.02
N LYS A 96 7.68 10.98 18.74
CA LYS A 96 7.60 9.54 18.42
C LYS A 96 6.85 8.76 19.51
N SER A 97 7.13 9.02 20.78
CA SER A 97 6.43 8.34 21.88
C SER A 97 4.92 8.59 21.87
N ARG A 98 4.49 9.79 21.50
CA ARG A 98 3.06 10.11 21.35
C ARG A 98 2.43 9.38 20.18
N PHE A 99 3.08 9.34 19.01
CA PHE A 99 2.64 8.59 17.86
C PHE A 99 2.48 7.10 18.18
N ASN A 100 3.43 6.51 18.88
CA ASN A 100 3.37 5.09 19.25
C ASN A 100 2.16 4.77 20.15
N LYS A 101 1.77 5.71 21.03
CA LYS A 101 0.58 5.54 21.88
C LYS A 101 -0.71 5.67 21.09
N THR A 102 -0.73 6.55 20.08
CA THR A 102 -1.93 6.83 19.28
C THR A 102 -2.17 5.75 18.21
N ASN A 103 -1.12 5.12 17.71
CA ASN A 103 -1.10 4.16 16.60
C ASN A 103 -1.92 4.62 15.38
N THR A 104 -1.33 5.46 14.58
CA THR A 104 -1.92 5.99 13.34
C THR A 104 -1.74 5.06 12.13
N GLY A 105 -1.04 3.94 12.28
CA GLY A 105 -0.66 3.07 11.18
C GLY A 105 0.34 3.71 10.21
N THR A 106 1.12 4.68 10.67
CA THR A 106 2.14 5.40 9.89
C THR A 106 3.56 5.05 10.35
N LEU A 107 4.53 5.18 9.45
CA LEU A 107 5.95 5.01 9.79
C LEU A 107 6.50 6.26 10.47
N VAL A 108 6.90 6.08 11.72
CA VAL A 108 7.45 7.16 12.56
C VAL A 108 8.80 6.73 13.12
N PHE A 109 9.84 7.50 12.80
CA PHE A 109 11.18 7.27 13.29
C PHE A 109 11.66 8.44 14.14
N SER A 110 12.48 8.16 15.14
CA SER A 110 13.36 9.17 15.72
C SER A 110 14.70 9.16 14.99
N GLU A 111 15.45 10.26 15.05
CA GLU A 111 16.77 10.38 14.41
C GLU A 111 17.66 9.17 14.67
N LYS A 112 17.72 8.70 15.93
CA LYS A 112 18.51 7.52 16.30
C LYS A 112 17.98 6.22 15.68
N SER A 113 16.66 6.01 15.66
CA SER A 113 16.07 4.79 15.10
C SER A 113 16.15 4.77 13.59
N ALA A 114 16.01 5.92 12.92
CA ALA A 114 16.14 6.03 11.48
C ALA A 114 17.52 5.61 10.96
N SER A 115 18.59 5.94 11.71
CA SER A 115 19.96 5.61 11.30
C SER A 115 20.29 4.13 11.38
N ALA A 116 19.52 3.33 12.10
CA ALA A 116 19.77 1.91 12.32
C ALA A 116 18.89 1.00 11.42
N ILE A 117 17.96 1.56 10.65
CA ILE A 117 17.01 0.77 9.86
C ILE A 117 17.58 0.52 8.47
N PRO A 118 17.74 -0.73 8.04
CA PRO A 118 18.02 -1.04 6.66
C PRO A 118 16.80 -0.64 5.81
N LEU A 119 17.04 0.22 4.85
CA LEU A 119 15.98 0.81 4.01
C LEU A 119 15.65 -0.09 2.82
N LYS A 120 16.43 -1.13 2.60
CA LYS A 120 16.22 -2.10 1.54
C LYS A 120 15.89 -3.47 2.15
N MET A 121 14.63 -3.86 2.00
CA MET A 121 14.14 -5.13 2.50
C MET A 121 13.22 -5.78 1.49
N THR A 122 13.70 -6.85 0.90
CA THR A 122 12.91 -7.75 0.07
C THR A 122 13.15 -9.16 0.54
N TRP A 123 12.09 -9.92 0.73
CA TRP A 123 12.20 -11.34 1.04
C TRP A 123 11.22 -12.17 0.23
N ASP A 124 11.66 -13.34 -0.15
CA ASP A 124 10.90 -14.31 -0.93
C ASP A 124 10.53 -15.50 -0.02
N ARG A 125 9.31 -15.99 -0.20
CA ARG A 125 8.88 -17.25 0.39
C ARG A 125 8.29 -18.14 -0.69
N ARG A 126 8.95 -19.27 -0.93
CA ARG A 126 8.49 -20.32 -1.83
C ARG A 126 7.99 -21.48 -0.99
N LEU A 127 6.73 -21.86 -1.20
CA LEU A 127 6.06 -22.91 -0.42
C LEU A 127 5.91 -24.17 -1.25
N LYS A 128 6.35 -25.27 -0.69
CA LYS A 128 6.10 -26.61 -1.21
C LYS A 128 5.03 -27.29 -0.35
N LYS A 129 4.46 -28.39 -0.85
CA LYS A 129 3.52 -29.20 -0.07
C LYS A 129 4.18 -29.65 1.23
N GLY A 130 3.54 -29.38 2.37
CA GLY A 130 4.04 -29.71 3.70
C GLY A 130 4.92 -28.65 4.35
N ASP A 131 5.27 -27.57 3.67
CA ASP A 131 5.99 -26.47 4.29
C ASP A 131 5.10 -25.75 5.30
N PRO A 132 5.58 -25.47 6.52
CA PRO A 132 4.85 -24.65 7.47
C PRO A 132 4.79 -23.22 6.97
N PHE A 133 3.57 -22.66 6.90
CA PHE A 133 3.37 -21.28 6.51
C PHE A 133 2.27 -20.65 7.38
N SER A 134 2.50 -19.41 7.77
CA SER A 134 1.44 -18.53 8.28
C SER A 134 1.66 -17.12 7.73
N TRP A 135 0.58 -16.46 7.38
CA TRP A 135 0.60 -15.06 6.96
C TRP A 135 1.20 -14.16 8.05
N ASP A 136 0.92 -14.46 9.33
CA ASP A 136 1.48 -13.70 10.44
C ASP A 136 3.02 -13.75 10.45
N SER A 137 3.63 -14.94 10.29
CA SER A 137 5.08 -15.06 10.20
C SER A 137 5.66 -14.40 8.96
N PHE A 138 4.93 -14.44 7.84
CA PHE A 138 5.35 -13.82 6.58
C PHE A 138 5.40 -12.29 6.66
N PHE A 139 4.42 -11.66 7.33
CA PHE A 139 4.37 -10.20 7.49
C PHE A 139 5.23 -9.66 8.64
N ARG A 140 5.85 -10.51 9.43
CA ARG A 140 6.84 -10.10 10.44
C ARG A 140 8.19 -9.90 9.78
N SER A 141 8.76 -8.74 9.97
CA SER A 141 10.12 -8.46 9.55
C SER A 141 11.10 -8.78 10.68
N ASP A 142 12.03 -9.67 10.45
CA ASP A 142 13.11 -9.98 11.40
C ASP A 142 14.01 -8.76 11.64
N VAL A 143 14.09 -7.86 10.67
CA VAL A 143 14.97 -6.70 10.71
C VAL A 143 14.40 -5.57 11.58
N ILE A 144 13.09 -5.31 11.51
CA ILE A 144 12.44 -4.34 12.40
C ILE A 144 11.79 -5.00 13.62
N ASN A 145 11.88 -6.32 13.70
CA ASN A 145 11.30 -7.15 14.76
C ASN A 145 9.83 -6.78 15.07
N ALA A 146 9.12 -6.35 14.04
CA ALA A 146 7.73 -5.91 14.12
C ALA A 146 7.04 -6.00 12.76
N LYS A 147 5.71 -5.99 12.77
CA LYS A 147 4.92 -5.79 11.55
C LYS A 147 5.08 -4.36 11.05
N ILE A 148 5.16 -4.19 9.73
CA ILE A 148 5.18 -2.86 9.12
C ILE A 148 3.82 -2.21 9.35
N PRO A 149 3.75 -0.99 9.91
CA PRO A 149 2.48 -0.35 10.19
C PRO A 149 1.72 -0.07 8.89
N SER A 150 0.39 -0.08 8.98
CA SER A 150 -0.48 0.32 7.88
C SER A 150 -1.84 0.78 8.41
N ASN A 151 -2.56 1.55 7.61
CA ASN A 151 -3.94 1.97 7.88
C ASN A 151 -4.82 1.89 6.63
N ALA A 152 -4.26 1.42 5.53
CA ALA A 152 -4.99 1.14 4.31
C ALA A 152 -4.32 0.01 3.52
N LEU A 153 -5.14 -0.76 2.80
CA LEU A 153 -4.75 -1.94 2.05
C LEU A 153 -5.52 -2.03 0.73
N ILE A 154 -4.86 -2.50 -0.32
CA ILE A 154 -5.50 -2.95 -1.55
C ILE A 154 -5.07 -4.40 -1.78
N ILE A 155 -6.02 -5.30 -1.91
CA ILE A 155 -5.79 -6.70 -2.25
C ILE A 155 -6.30 -6.92 -3.68
N VAL A 156 -5.45 -7.40 -4.55
CA VAL A 156 -5.78 -7.68 -5.96
C VAL A 156 -5.50 -9.14 -6.25
N ASP A 157 -6.54 -9.91 -6.45
CA ASP A 157 -6.40 -11.29 -6.93
C ASP A 157 -7.70 -11.77 -7.57
N ARG A 158 -7.67 -12.01 -8.89
CA ARG A 158 -8.83 -12.52 -9.61
C ARG A 158 -9.25 -13.93 -9.20
N TYR A 159 -8.33 -14.72 -8.67
CA TYR A 159 -8.52 -16.13 -8.39
C TYR A 159 -8.62 -16.47 -6.90
N LEU A 160 -8.67 -15.45 -6.04
CA LEU A 160 -8.73 -15.63 -4.59
C LEU A 160 -9.90 -16.54 -4.19
N PHE A 161 -11.06 -16.36 -4.85
CA PHE A 161 -12.29 -17.09 -4.56
C PHE A 161 -12.56 -18.27 -5.53
N ARG A 162 -11.55 -18.79 -6.22
CA ARG A 162 -11.72 -19.98 -7.07
C ARG A 162 -12.27 -21.20 -6.32
N SER A 163 -11.98 -21.34 -5.05
CA SER A 163 -12.71 -22.10 -4.05
C SER A 163 -13.23 -21.08 -3.04
N PHE A 164 -14.55 -20.98 -2.88
CA PHE A 164 -15.14 -19.88 -2.13
C PHE A 164 -14.72 -19.91 -0.66
N ASP A 165 -14.88 -21.07 0.00
CA ASP A 165 -14.56 -21.23 1.42
C ASP A 165 -13.06 -21.06 1.70
N ASP A 166 -12.18 -21.61 0.84
CA ASP A 166 -10.73 -21.42 0.95
C ASP A 166 -10.35 -19.95 0.75
N GLY A 167 -11.02 -19.26 -0.18
CA GLY A 167 -10.84 -17.84 -0.45
C GLY A 167 -11.20 -16.97 0.76
N LEU A 168 -12.32 -17.26 1.41
CA LEU A 168 -12.73 -16.58 2.64
C LEU A 168 -11.72 -16.80 3.76
N GLN A 169 -11.29 -18.05 3.99
CA GLN A 169 -10.30 -18.36 5.02
C GLN A 169 -8.97 -17.65 4.74
N ASN A 170 -8.48 -17.69 3.50
CA ASN A 170 -7.26 -16.98 3.14
C ASN A 170 -7.37 -15.46 3.31
N LEU A 171 -8.50 -14.86 2.92
CA LEU A 171 -8.76 -13.44 3.14
C LEU A 171 -8.71 -13.11 4.63
N MET A 172 -9.37 -13.90 5.45
CA MET A 172 -9.39 -13.73 6.90
C MET A 172 -7.99 -13.82 7.49
N ASP A 173 -7.22 -14.85 7.11
CA ASP A 173 -5.84 -15.07 7.60
C ASP A 173 -4.90 -13.92 7.16
N ILE A 174 -5.03 -13.43 5.93
CA ILE A 174 -4.28 -12.26 5.43
C ILE A 174 -4.62 -11.02 6.25
N LEU A 175 -5.91 -10.74 6.46
CA LEU A 175 -6.36 -9.57 7.20
C LEU A 175 -5.95 -9.65 8.67
N ASP A 176 -6.13 -10.79 9.31
CA ASP A 176 -5.71 -10.98 10.71
C ASP A 176 -4.21 -10.77 10.87
N ALA A 177 -3.42 -11.25 9.92
CA ALA A 177 -1.98 -11.09 9.89
C ALA A 177 -1.51 -9.63 9.70
N ILE A 178 -2.20 -8.84 8.86
CA ILE A 178 -1.78 -7.47 8.51
C ILE A 178 -2.34 -6.44 9.49
N LEU A 179 -3.61 -6.55 9.84
CA LEU A 179 -4.30 -5.53 10.62
C LEU A 179 -3.65 -5.34 12.00
N PRO A 180 -3.37 -4.10 12.40
CA PRO A 180 -2.83 -3.81 13.72
C PRO A 180 -3.83 -4.22 14.82
N LYS A 181 -3.33 -4.50 16.02
CA LYS A 181 -4.20 -4.77 17.18
C LYS A 181 -4.99 -3.56 17.63
N THR A 182 -4.46 -2.37 17.43
CA THR A 182 -5.09 -1.09 17.75
C THR A 182 -4.83 -0.08 16.64
N LEU A 183 -5.77 0.80 16.38
CA LEU A 183 -5.63 1.92 15.44
C LEU A 183 -6.51 3.08 15.94
N CYS A 184 -6.08 4.31 15.74
CA CYS A 184 -6.82 5.50 16.19
C CYS A 184 -7.98 5.93 15.28
N GLY A 185 -8.29 5.16 14.23
CA GLY A 185 -9.38 5.45 13.31
C GLY A 185 -9.69 4.26 12.41
N CYS A 186 -10.48 4.47 11.36
CA CYS A 186 -10.90 3.41 10.47
C CYS A 186 -9.74 2.85 9.63
N TYR A 187 -9.66 1.54 9.47
CA TYR A 187 -8.76 0.88 8.53
C TYR A 187 -9.48 0.69 7.20
N HIS A 188 -8.87 1.12 6.09
CA HIS A 188 -9.49 1.01 4.77
C HIS A 188 -8.92 -0.16 3.97
N ILE A 189 -9.78 -1.04 3.48
CA ILE A 189 -9.43 -2.18 2.65
C ILE A 189 -10.20 -2.09 1.34
N LEU A 190 -9.51 -2.23 0.21
CA LEU A 190 -10.12 -2.42 -1.11
C LEU A 190 -9.72 -3.80 -1.62
N LEU A 191 -10.71 -4.68 -1.79
CA LEU A 191 -10.56 -5.96 -2.43
C LEU A 191 -10.96 -5.85 -3.91
N ILE A 192 -10.07 -6.22 -4.82
CA ILE A 192 -10.33 -6.25 -6.26
C ILE A 192 -10.22 -7.69 -6.75
N THR A 193 -11.32 -8.22 -7.28
CA THR A 193 -11.40 -9.60 -7.74
C THR A 193 -12.32 -9.74 -8.97
N ASP A 194 -12.39 -10.93 -9.53
CA ASP A 194 -13.19 -11.26 -10.71
C ASP A 194 -14.55 -11.85 -10.26
N ASP A 195 -15.64 -11.27 -10.73
CA ASP A 195 -16.99 -11.72 -10.37
C ASP A 195 -17.33 -13.11 -10.89
N SER A 196 -16.84 -13.47 -12.09
CA SER A 196 -17.06 -14.81 -12.65
C SER A 196 -16.41 -15.89 -11.77
N GLN A 197 -15.26 -15.59 -11.16
CA GLN A 197 -14.57 -16.51 -10.26
C GLN A 197 -15.31 -16.70 -8.92
N ILE A 198 -16.16 -15.76 -8.52
CA ILE A 198 -16.99 -15.90 -7.31
C ILE A 198 -18.21 -16.77 -7.61
N ILE A 199 -18.93 -16.48 -8.71
CA ILE A 199 -20.18 -17.21 -9.06
C ILE A 199 -19.87 -18.64 -9.47
N GLU A 200 -18.80 -18.85 -10.24
CA GLU A 200 -18.37 -20.18 -10.72
C GLU A 200 -17.45 -20.90 -9.72
N ALA A 201 -17.26 -20.33 -8.53
CA ALA A 201 -16.38 -20.89 -7.51
C ALA A 201 -16.84 -22.28 -7.07
N LYS A 202 -15.88 -23.17 -6.86
CA LYS A 202 -16.14 -24.41 -6.13
C LYS A 202 -16.64 -24.08 -4.74
N ASN A 203 -17.61 -24.81 -4.26
CA ASN A 203 -18.24 -24.67 -2.94
C ASN A 203 -18.97 -23.33 -2.72
N CYS A 204 -19.21 -22.53 -3.78
CA CYS A 204 -20.05 -21.36 -3.65
C CYS A 204 -21.52 -21.79 -3.47
N ARG A 205 -22.08 -21.48 -2.31
CA ARG A 205 -23.47 -21.80 -1.93
C ARG A 205 -24.46 -20.68 -2.26
N PHE A 206 -23.95 -19.54 -2.75
CA PHE A 206 -24.76 -18.37 -3.02
C PHE A 206 -25.28 -18.35 -4.47
N ARG A 207 -26.55 -17.97 -4.62
CA ARG A 207 -27.19 -17.87 -5.96
C ARG A 207 -26.99 -16.50 -6.60
N THR A 208 -26.62 -15.50 -5.83
CA THR A 208 -26.44 -14.13 -6.31
C THR A 208 -25.08 -13.60 -5.89
N ILE A 209 -24.54 -12.72 -6.71
CA ILE A 209 -23.25 -12.06 -6.41
C ILE A 209 -23.37 -11.19 -5.16
N ASP A 210 -24.52 -10.53 -4.95
CA ASP A 210 -24.74 -9.68 -3.77
C ASP A 210 -24.64 -10.49 -2.47
N ALA A 211 -25.22 -11.69 -2.45
CA ALA A 211 -25.16 -12.58 -1.29
C ALA A 211 -23.72 -13.07 -1.04
N ALA A 212 -22.99 -13.42 -2.11
CA ALA A 212 -21.60 -13.84 -2.01
C ALA A 212 -20.70 -12.70 -1.51
N VAL A 213 -20.89 -11.47 -2.00
CA VAL A 213 -20.14 -10.30 -1.53
C VAL A 213 -20.48 -9.96 -0.08
N SER A 214 -21.75 -10.08 0.32
CA SER A 214 -22.14 -9.89 1.72
C SER A 214 -21.40 -10.87 2.64
N GLU A 215 -21.24 -12.12 2.23
CA GLU A 215 -20.45 -13.11 2.97
C GLU A 215 -18.95 -12.74 2.99
N ILE A 216 -18.38 -12.29 1.87
CA ILE A 216 -16.99 -11.80 1.84
C ILE A 216 -16.80 -10.65 2.83
N GLN A 217 -17.73 -9.71 2.89
CA GLN A 217 -17.62 -8.57 3.79
C GLN A 217 -17.89 -8.94 5.26
N SER A 218 -18.55 -10.07 5.52
CA SER A 218 -18.81 -10.58 6.89
C SER A 218 -17.53 -11.07 7.59
N VAL A 219 -16.41 -11.24 6.90
CA VAL A 219 -15.12 -11.56 7.53
C VAL A 219 -14.64 -10.45 8.47
N VAL A 220 -15.05 -9.19 8.23
CA VAL A 220 -14.60 -8.05 9.04
C VAL A 220 -15.02 -8.13 10.50
N PRO A 221 -16.30 -8.37 10.85
CA PRO A 221 -16.69 -8.54 12.24
C PRO A 221 -15.96 -9.68 12.95
N SER A 222 -15.62 -10.75 12.24
CA SER A 222 -14.92 -11.92 12.79
C SER A 222 -13.48 -11.65 13.21
N LEU A 223 -12.90 -10.52 12.77
CA LEU A 223 -11.52 -10.11 13.13
C LEU A 223 -11.43 -9.47 14.52
N GLU A 224 -12.54 -9.13 15.15
CA GLU A 224 -12.62 -8.60 16.52
C GLU A 224 -11.63 -7.47 16.81
N ARG A 225 -11.53 -6.47 15.91
CA ARG A 225 -10.67 -5.31 16.11
C ARG A 225 -11.39 -4.18 16.85
N PRO A 226 -10.72 -3.46 17.79
CA PRO A 226 -11.33 -2.38 18.58
C PRO A 226 -11.43 -1.06 17.81
N TYR A 227 -11.50 -1.10 16.48
CA TYR A 227 -11.61 0.06 15.59
C TYR A 227 -12.39 -0.34 14.34
N ASP A 228 -12.91 0.65 13.63
CA ASP A 228 -13.69 0.44 12.43
C ASP A 228 -12.80 -0.07 11.27
N ILE A 229 -13.33 -1.03 10.52
CA ILE A 229 -12.72 -1.55 9.30
C ILE A 229 -13.72 -1.35 8.16
N LEU A 230 -13.32 -0.59 7.14
CA LEU A 230 -14.09 -0.46 5.91
C LEU A 230 -13.53 -1.40 4.86
N LEU A 231 -14.26 -2.49 4.57
CA LEU A 231 -13.96 -3.40 3.46
C LEU A 231 -14.84 -3.04 2.26
N GLU A 232 -14.20 -2.48 1.25
CA GLU A 232 -14.78 -2.20 -0.05
C GLU A 232 -14.41 -3.32 -1.02
N THR A 233 -15.35 -3.74 -1.87
CA THR A 233 -15.16 -4.82 -2.85
C THR A 233 -15.45 -4.32 -4.25
N LEU A 234 -14.46 -4.37 -5.11
CA LEU A 234 -14.57 -4.03 -6.53
C LEU A 234 -14.49 -5.31 -7.36
N LEU A 235 -15.58 -5.65 -8.01
CA LEU A 235 -15.67 -6.80 -8.90
C LEU A 235 -15.49 -6.35 -10.33
N VAL A 236 -14.52 -6.93 -11.00
CA VAL A 236 -14.17 -6.60 -12.38
C VAL A 236 -14.67 -7.70 -13.30
N HIS A 237 -15.40 -7.31 -14.33
CA HIS A 237 -15.85 -8.20 -15.37
C HIS A 237 -14.77 -8.46 -16.41
N LYS A 238 -14.72 -9.68 -16.90
CA LYS A 238 -13.97 -9.98 -18.11
C LYS A 238 -14.67 -9.35 -19.31
N ALA A 239 -13.98 -8.43 -20.01
CA ALA A 239 -14.52 -7.87 -21.23
C ALA A 239 -14.75 -8.96 -22.29
N GLU A 240 -15.92 -8.95 -22.91
CA GLU A 240 -16.21 -9.82 -24.02
C GLU A 240 -15.27 -9.52 -25.20
N LYS A 241 -14.97 -10.55 -26.00
CA LYS A 241 -14.22 -10.33 -27.23
C LYS A 241 -15.13 -9.61 -28.23
N PRO A 242 -14.68 -8.50 -28.85
CA PRO A 242 -15.49 -7.84 -29.85
C PRO A 242 -15.75 -8.79 -31.01
N ALA A 243 -16.89 -8.65 -31.66
CA ALA A 243 -17.19 -9.36 -32.88
C ALA A 243 -16.13 -9.06 -33.95
N TYR A 244 -15.90 -10.02 -34.85
CA TYR A 244 -14.90 -9.87 -35.90
C TYR A 244 -15.12 -8.58 -36.72
N GLY A 245 -14.08 -7.73 -36.77
CA GLY A 245 -14.14 -6.45 -37.49
C GLY A 245 -14.64 -5.25 -36.69
N GLN A 246 -15.14 -5.42 -35.48
CA GLN A 246 -15.50 -4.30 -34.58
C GLN A 246 -14.28 -3.72 -33.87
N LYS A 247 -14.18 -2.39 -33.92
CA LYS A 247 -13.20 -1.66 -33.07
C LYS A 247 -13.75 -1.49 -31.66
N ARG A 248 -12.90 -1.71 -30.67
CA ARG A 248 -13.24 -1.48 -29.26
C ARG A 248 -13.40 0.02 -28.98
N SER A 249 -14.33 0.34 -28.10
CA SER A 249 -14.42 1.70 -27.56
C SER A 249 -13.23 2.02 -26.66
N PRO A 250 -12.94 3.31 -26.40
CA PRO A 250 -11.93 3.72 -25.40
C PRO A 250 -12.20 3.13 -24.01
N GLU A 251 -13.46 3.03 -23.61
CA GLU A 251 -13.91 2.50 -22.33
C GLU A 251 -13.62 0.99 -22.24
N GLU A 252 -13.93 0.23 -23.29
CA GLU A 252 -13.60 -1.20 -23.36
C GLU A 252 -12.08 -1.43 -23.29
N ASN A 253 -11.29 -0.58 -23.95
CA ASN A 253 -9.84 -0.66 -23.86
C ASN A 253 -9.34 -0.38 -22.43
N THR A 254 -9.94 0.58 -21.75
CA THR A 254 -9.62 0.90 -20.35
C THR A 254 -9.96 -0.28 -19.42
N LEU A 255 -11.16 -0.89 -19.63
CA LEU A 255 -11.54 -2.08 -18.88
C LEU A 255 -10.59 -3.26 -19.11
N ILE A 256 -10.24 -3.52 -20.37
CA ILE A 256 -9.34 -4.63 -20.71
C ILE A 256 -7.97 -4.43 -20.07
N ARG A 257 -7.44 -3.22 -20.15
CA ARG A 257 -6.15 -2.87 -19.56
C ARG A 257 -6.19 -3.02 -18.04
N PHE A 258 -7.20 -2.48 -17.38
CA PHE A 258 -7.37 -2.65 -15.95
C PHE A 258 -7.54 -4.13 -15.57
N TYR A 259 -8.37 -4.87 -16.31
CA TYR A 259 -8.56 -6.30 -16.10
C TYR A 259 -7.27 -7.11 -16.30
N GLN A 260 -6.41 -6.71 -17.24
CA GLN A 260 -5.09 -7.32 -17.41
C GLN A 260 -4.19 -7.05 -16.22
N GLU A 261 -4.17 -5.81 -15.70
CA GLU A 261 -3.39 -5.45 -14.52
C GLU A 261 -3.85 -6.22 -13.27
N THR A 262 -5.15 -6.53 -13.12
CA THR A 262 -5.65 -7.37 -12.02
C THR A 262 -5.18 -8.82 -12.09
N HIS A 263 -4.54 -9.25 -13.18
CA HIS A 263 -3.87 -10.55 -13.24
C HIS A 263 -2.64 -10.61 -12.36
N ASN A 264 -2.01 -9.50 -12.13
CA ASN A 264 -0.91 -9.37 -11.19
C ASN A 264 -1.50 -9.43 -9.78
N ARG A 265 -1.09 -10.43 -9.00
CA ARG A 265 -1.64 -10.64 -7.66
C ARG A 265 -0.80 -9.89 -6.65
N HIS A 266 -1.44 -8.96 -5.97
CA HIS A 266 -0.75 -8.05 -5.07
C HIS A 266 -1.53 -7.79 -3.78
N ILE A 267 -0.78 -7.52 -2.72
CA ILE A 267 -1.27 -6.86 -1.53
C ILE A 267 -0.46 -5.58 -1.36
N PHE A 268 -1.10 -4.44 -1.56
CA PHE A 268 -0.48 -3.13 -1.38
C PHE A 268 -0.91 -2.51 -0.08
N SER A 269 0.02 -1.97 0.67
CA SER A 269 -0.29 -1.12 1.83
C SER A 269 0.32 0.26 1.68
N ASN A 270 0.24 1.07 2.72
CA ASN A 270 0.93 2.34 2.79
C ASN A 270 2.44 2.21 2.53
N TYR A 271 3.06 1.09 2.92
CA TYR A 271 4.51 0.94 3.01
C TYR A 271 5.07 -0.38 2.51
N PHE A 272 4.26 -1.31 2.07
CA PHE A 272 4.75 -2.56 1.49
C PHE A 272 3.91 -3.03 0.30
N ASN A 273 4.51 -3.87 -0.51
CA ASN A 273 3.86 -4.61 -1.58
C ASN A 273 4.21 -6.09 -1.42
N VAL A 274 3.21 -6.94 -1.50
CA VAL A 274 3.38 -8.38 -1.69
C VAL A 274 2.96 -8.72 -3.10
N SER A 275 3.79 -9.41 -3.84
CA SER A 275 3.44 -9.99 -5.13
C SER A 275 3.42 -11.52 -5.04
N ALA A 276 2.51 -12.15 -5.75
CA ALA A 276 2.40 -13.60 -5.83
C ALA A 276 2.43 -14.07 -7.29
N GLU A 277 3.18 -15.14 -7.57
CA GLU A 277 3.19 -15.79 -8.89
C GLU A 277 1.89 -16.58 -9.14
N HIS A 278 1.28 -17.07 -8.06
CA HIS A 278 0.01 -17.78 -8.07
C HIS A 278 -1.05 -17.01 -7.27
N ALA A 279 -2.29 -17.52 -7.19
CA ALA A 279 -3.31 -16.91 -6.34
C ALA A 279 -2.78 -16.69 -4.91
N LEU A 280 -3.25 -15.64 -4.24
CA LEU A 280 -2.97 -15.35 -2.83
C LEU A 280 -3.62 -16.41 -1.90
N CYS A 281 -3.40 -17.67 -2.21
CA CYS A 281 -3.95 -18.82 -1.52
C CYS A 281 -2.81 -19.71 -1.03
N ALA A 282 -2.49 -19.61 0.26
CA ALA A 282 -1.42 -20.40 0.88
C ALA A 282 -1.86 -21.84 1.21
N VAL A 283 -3.15 -22.12 1.24
CA VAL A 283 -3.72 -23.39 1.70
C VAL A 283 -3.92 -24.42 0.57
N ARG A 284 -3.56 -24.09 -0.66
CA ARG A 284 -3.89 -24.89 -1.83
C ARG A 284 -3.10 -26.20 -1.89
N GLU A 285 -3.79 -27.34 -1.94
CA GLU A 285 -3.18 -28.63 -2.25
C GLU A 285 -2.76 -28.70 -3.72
N SER A 286 -1.46 -28.86 -3.97
CA SER A 286 -0.97 -29.23 -5.29
C SER A 286 -1.07 -30.74 -5.48
N LYS A 287 -1.76 -31.18 -6.54
CA LYS A 287 -1.89 -32.60 -6.87
C LYS A 287 -0.56 -33.30 -7.21
N LYS A 288 0.55 -32.56 -7.38
CA LYS A 288 1.83 -33.10 -7.87
C LYS A 288 3.04 -32.83 -6.97
N GLY A 289 2.85 -32.42 -5.71
CA GLY A 289 3.98 -32.14 -4.80
C GLY A 289 4.86 -30.92 -5.19
N ASN A 290 4.41 -30.13 -6.18
CA ASN A 290 5.13 -28.98 -6.68
C ASN A 290 4.89 -27.74 -5.82
N LEU A 291 5.56 -26.63 -6.15
CA LEU A 291 5.40 -25.33 -5.54
C LEU A 291 3.91 -24.94 -5.43
N ILE A 292 3.45 -24.68 -4.22
CA ILE A 292 2.06 -24.34 -3.93
C ILE A 292 1.85 -22.83 -4.11
N ALA A 293 2.79 -22.04 -3.60
CA ALA A 293 2.77 -20.60 -3.67
C ALA A 293 4.18 -20.01 -3.66
N SER A 294 4.31 -18.82 -4.22
CA SER A 294 5.52 -18.00 -4.14
C SER A 294 5.10 -16.56 -3.86
N PHE A 295 5.60 -16.02 -2.75
CA PHE A 295 5.32 -14.66 -2.33
C PHE A 295 6.62 -13.87 -2.23
N LYS A 296 6.58 -12.64 -2.72
CA LYS A 296 7.66 -11.67 -2.58
C LYS A 296 7.13 -10.43 -1.89
N GLN A 297 7.73 -10.06 -0.79
CA GLN A 297 7.40 -8.83 -0.08
C GLN A 297 8.52 -7.81 -0.27
N THR A 298 8.14 -6.58 -0.57
CA THR A 298 9.05 -5.44 -0.70
C THR A 298 8.53 -4.28 0.11
N ILE A 299 9.40 -3.65 0.90
CA ILE A 299 9.04 -2.48 1.69
C ILE A 299 9.02 -1.23 0.81
N ALA A 300 8.03 -0.38 1.02
CA ALA A 300 7.73 0.74 0.15
C ALA A 300 8.78 1.86 0.11
N PHE A 301 9.59 2.04 1.14
CA PHE A 301 10.68 3.01 1.04
C PHE A 301 11.87 2.46 0.23
N ASP A 302 11.90 1.17 -0.05
CA ASP A 302 12.79 0.55 -1.02
C ASP A 302 12.55 1.04 -2.46
N ALA A 303 11.32 1.46 -2.73
CA ALA A 303 10.96 2.01 -4.03
C ALA A 303 11.67 3.32 -4.35
N ALA A 304 12.10 4.03 -3.31
CA ALA A 304 12.94 5.20 -3.47
C ALA A 304 14.27 4.88 -4.17
N TYR A 305 14.76 3.67 -4.00
CA TYR A 305 15.99 3.21 -4.64
C TYR A 305 15.82 2.82 -6.10
N ALA A 306 14.66 2.33 -6.44
CA ALA A 306 14.40 1.80 -7.78
C ALA A 306 14.56 2.86 -8.89
N GLY A 307 14.49 4.14 -8.57
CA GLY A 307 14.70 5.24 -9.52
C GLY A 307 16.15 5.68 -9.73
N ILE A 308 17.08 5.26 -8.87
CA ILE A 308 18.43 5.82 -8.83
C ILE A 308 19.48 4.89 -9.47
N ASP A 309 19.31 3.59 -9.41
CA ASP A 309 20.23 2.61 -10.01
C ASP A 309 19.73 2.12 -11.38
N ASN A 310 19.76 3.00 -12.37
CA ASN A 310 19.39 2.69 -13.76
C ASN A 310 20.24 1.61 -14.43
N LYS A 311 21.25 1.05 -13.77
CA LYS A 311 22.18 0.09 -14.36
C LYS A 311 21.73 -1.38 -14.30
N TYR A 312 20.76 -1.75 -13.46
CA TYR A 312 20.42 -3.14 -13.19
C TYR A 312 18.93 -3.50 -13.23
N GLN A 313 18.07 -2.59 -13.68
CA GLN A 313 16.64 -2.83 -13.59
C GLN A 313 15.99 -2.86 -14.97
N SER A 314 15.46 -4.01 -15.34
CA SER A 314 14.42 -4.05 -16.36
C SER A 314 13.24 -3.19 -15.88
N LYS A 315 12.49 -2.58 -16.78
CA LYS A 315 11.30 -1.76 -16.44
C LYS A 315 10.27 -2.52 -15.59
N ASN A 316 10.38 -3.84 -15.50
CA ASN A 316 9.48 -4.73 -14.79
C ASN A 316 9.89 -5.02 -13.33
N ASP A 317 11.10 -4.63 -12.90
CA ASP A 317 11.65 -4.99 -11.59
C ASP A 317 11.45 -3.90 -10.52
N LEU A 318 10.67 -2.86 -10.80
CA LEU A 318 10.37 -1.77 -9.87
C LEU A 318 9.09 -2.08 -9.08
N PRO A 319 9.16 -2.75 -7.92
CA PRO A 319 7.97 -3.23 -7.23
C PRO A 319 6.99 -2.11 -6.86
N MET A 320 7.50 -0.88 -6.66
CA MET A 320 6.62 0.25 -6.36
C MET A 320 6.18 1.04 -7.57
N LYS A 321 6.92 1.02 -8.66
CA LYS A 321 6.41 1.53 -9.92
C LYS A 321 5.19 0.75 -10.37
N GLY A 322 5.21 -0.58 -10.20
CA GLY A 322 4.03 -1.42 -10.42
C GLY A 322 2.85 -1.01 -9.53
N CYS A 323 3.09 -0.66 -8.26
CA CYS A 323 2.05 -0.16 -7.37
C CYS A 323 1.49 1.19 -7.81
N GLU A 324 2.36 2.13 -8.17
CA GLU A 324 1.93 3.45 -8.65
C GLU A 324 1.16 3.36 -9.96
N ASP A 325 1.64 2.53 -10.88
CA ASP A 325 0.98 2.27 -12.15
C ASP A 325 -0.38 1.61 -11.92
N PHE A 326 -0.47 0.61 -11.05
CA PHE A 326 -1.72 -0.04 -10.70
C PHE A 326 -2.74 0.93 -10.08
N VAL A 327 -2.31 1.75 -9.11
CA VAL A 327 -3.20 2.75 -8.49
C VAL A 327 -3.66 3.77 -9.52
N ARG A 328 -2.78 4.25 -10.40
CA ARG A 328 -3.13 5.17 -11.47
C ARG A 328 -4.13 4.55 -12.46
N GLU A 329 -3.92 3.30 -12.87
CA GLU A 329 -4.87 2.59 -13.72
C GLU A 329 -6.22 2.37 -13.01
N THR A 330 -6.20 2.10 -11.71
CA THR A 330 -7.41 1.99 -10.89
C THR A 330 -8.14 3.33 -10.82
N GLU A 331 -7.44 4.43 -10.59
CA GLU A 331 -8.01 5.78 -10.61
C GLU A 331 -8.62 6.11 -11.99
N ALA A 332 -7.90 5.81 -13.06
CA ALA A 332 -8.39 6.03 -14.43
C ALA A 332 -9.63 5.21 -14.74
N PHE A 333 -9.67 3.96 -14.29
CA PHE A 333 -10.82 3.07 -14.47
C PHE A 333 -12.04 3.57 -13.67
N ILE A 334 -11.87 3.92 -12.40
CA ILE A 334 -12.94 4.44 -11.54
C ILE A 334 -13.55 5.72 -12.09
N ASN A 335 -12.72 6.58 -12.68
CA ASN A 335 -13.14 7.87 -13.24
C ASN A 335 -13.59 7.78 -14.70
N SER A 336 -13.61 6.60 -15.32
CA SER A 336 -14.13 6.43 -16.68
C SER A 336 -15.64 6.73 -16.74
N PRO A 337 -16.19 7.13 -17.89
CA PRO A 337 -17.61 7.48 -18.04
C PRO A 337 -18.56 6.33 -17.67
N SER A 338 -18.16 5.09 -17.96
CA SER A 338 -18.96 3.89 -17.70
C SER A 338 -18.07 2.76 -17.22
N PRO A 339 -17.63 2.76 -15.97
CA PRO A 339 -16.80 1.67 -15.46
C PRO A 339 -17.64 0.39 -15.40
N MET A 340 -17.27 -0.62 -16.19
CA MET A 340 -17.93 -1.94 -16.22
C MET A 340 -17.47 -2.77 -15.02
N CYS A 341 -18.04 -2.50 -13.85
CA CYS A 341 -17.72 -3.18 -12.62
C CYS A 341 -18.91 -3.16 -11.67
N LEU A 342 -18.84 -4.01 -10.64
CA LEU A 342 -19.73 -3.95 -9.49
C LEU A 342 -18.90 -3.50 -8.28
N PHE A 343 -19.38 -2.49 -7.60
CA PHE A 343 -18.71 -1.98 -6.41
C PHE A 343 -19.63 -2.07 -5.19
N TYR A 344 -19.09 -2.56 -4.09
CA TYR A 344 -19.81 -2.77 -2.84
C TYR A 344 -19.06 -2.13 -1.68
N SER A 345 -19.81 -1.45 -0.83
CA SER A 345 -19.35 -0.92 0.45
C SER A 345 -20.42 -1.22 1.51
N ASN A 346 -20.01 -1.74 2.67
CA ASN A 346 -20.94 -2.13 3.76
C ASN A 346 -22.09 -3.04 3.27
N ALA A 347 -21.75 -4.08 2.50
CA ALA A 347 -22.66 -5.04 1.89
C ALA A 347 -23.74 -4.43 0.96
N LYS A 348 -23.56 -3.18 0.53
CA LYS A 348 -24.46 -2.48 -0.40
C LYS A 348 -23.73 -2.19 -1.70
N ARG A 349 -24.45 -2.42 -2.82
CA ARG A 349 -23.98 -1.99 -4.13
C ARG A 349 -24.01 -0.46 -4.22
N MET A 350 -22.88 0.12 -4.62
CA MET A 350 -22.65 1.56 -4.66
C MET A 350 -22.08 1.98 -6.02
N ASP A 351 -22.05 3.29 -6.27
CA ASP A 351 -21.26 3.85 -7.37
C ASP A 351 -19.76 3.72 -7.04
N VAL A 352 -18.97 3.18 -7.97
CA VAL A 352 -17.52 3.02 -7.80
C VAL A 352 -16.80 4.35 -7.52
N LYS A 353 -17.38 5.47 -7.95
CA LYS A 353 -16.86 6.81 -7.64
C LYS A 353 -16.92 7.18 -6.16
N THR A 354 -17.67 6.42 -5.35
CA THR A 354 -17.78 6.63 -3.90
C THR A 354 -16.70 5.88 -3.09
N ILE A 355 -15.77 5.19 -3.75
CA ILE A 355 -14.65 4.50 -3.09
C ILE A 355 -13.93 5.41 -2.12
N GLN A 356 -13.64 4.91 -0.91
CA GLN A 356 -13.07 5.69 0.19
C GLN A 356 -11.63 5.26 0.54
N ASN A 357 -11.11 4.23 -0.11
CA ASN A 357 -9.77 3.71 0.21
C ASN A 357 -8.70 4.80 0.11
N ARG A 358 -7.95 5.02 1.21
CA ARG A 358 -6.93 6.09 1.34
C ARG A 358 -5.75 5.97 0.37
N LEU A 359 -5.52 4.81 -0.21
CA LEU A 359 -4.45 4.63 -1.21
C LEU A 359 -4.89 5.10 -2.59
N ILE A 360 -6.20 5.22 -2.82
CA ILE A 360 -6.81 5.67 -4.07
C ILE A 360 -7.17 7.17 -4.00
N ARG A 361 -7.70 7.65 -2.87
CA ARG A 361 -8.21 9.03 -2.71
C ARG A 361 -7.20 10.01 -2.12
#